data_87654b010d1770cf0e35d87811187c56
#
_entry.id   87654b010d1770cf0e35d87811187c56
#
_cell.length_a   1.000
_cell.length_b   1.000
_cell.length_c   1.000
_cell.angle_alpha   90.00
_cell.angle_beta   90.00
_cell.angle_gamma   90.00
#
_symmetry.space_group_name_H-M   'P 1'
#
loop_
_entity.id
_entity.type
_entity.pdbx_description
1 polymer ?
#
loop_
_entity_poly.entity_id
_entity_poly.type
_entity_poly.pdbx_seq_one_letter_code
_entity_poly.pdbx_strand_id
1 'polypeptide(L)'
;FLLRRDQAAELFIVRHGDAIPEEDEIIPSGIYDDLPLSRIGREQAQALAERLSDARFDAMYSSPLLRCQQTAAPLAERLHMTPTLVPGIQEIRLGQIRPLPQGHEDVAALTQALKERQVDIVRIAGTNGHWDAIENSEPSKEFRRRVVTAMDEIASKHIGQRVIVFCHGGVINAYAAEVLGLEKDFFFPAANTSITVVRVAGKQRVLYVMNDIAHVRKHI
;
A
#
# COMPACT_ATOMS: atom_id res chain seq x y z
N PHE A 1 -1.87 -20.70 -20.60
CA PHE A 1 -0.67 -19.89 -20.43
C PHE A 1 -0.88 -18.73 -19.46
N LEU A 2 -1.98 -18.00 -19.56
CA LEU A 2 -2.39 -16.99 -18.60
C LEU A 2 -3.50 -17.58 -17.75
N LEU A 3 -3.48 -17.34 -16.43
CA LEU A 3 -4.54 -17.81 -15.54
C LEU A 3 -5.88 -17.21 -15.98
N ARG A 4 -6.83 -18.07 -16.29
CA ARG A 4 -8.19 -17.63 -16.64
C ARG A 4 -8.84 -17.02 -15.41
N ARG A 5 -9.64 -15.97 -15.60
CA ARG A 5 -10.29 -15.25 -14.51
C ARG A 5 -11.25 -16.15 -13.71
N ASP A 6 -11.94 -17.07 -14.37
CA ASP A 6 -12.87 -18.01 -13.73
C ASP A 6 -12.17 -19.08 -12.87
N GLN A 7 -10.84 -19.22 -12.98
CA GLN A 7 -10.02 -20.20 -12.27
C GLN A 7 -9.04 -19.59 -11.28
N ALA A 8 -9.03 -18.28 -11.17
CA ALA A 8 -8.08 -17.53 -10.34
C ALA A 8 -8.79 -16.41 -9.58
N ALA A 9 -8.28 -16.06 -8.41
CA ALA A 9 -8.59 -14.78 -7.79
C ALA A 9 -7.87 -13.66 -8.52
N GLU A 10 -8.54 -12.54 -8.79
CA GLU A 10 -7.95 -11.35 -9.40
C GLU A 10 -7.82 -10.26 -8.33
N LEU A 11 -6.60 -10.03 -7.85
CA LEU A 11 -6.30 -9.07 -6.80
C LEU A 11 -5.88 -7.72 -7.40
N PHE A 12 -6.67 -6.68 -7.12
CA PHE A 12 -6.32 -5.28 -7.36
C PHE A 12 -5.68 -4.73 -6.09
N ILE A 13 -4.38 -4.63 -6.08
CA ILE A 13 -3.59 -4.22 -4.92
C ILE A 13 -3.27 -2.74 -5.07
N VAL A 14 -3.72 -1.94 -4.12
CA VAL A 14 -3.67 -0.47 -4.16
C VAL A 14 -2.81 0.06 -3.02
N ARG A 15 -1.82 0.91 -3.33
CA ARG A 15 -1.11 1.68 -2.30
C ARG A 15 -2.02 2.80 -1.78
N HIS A 16 -1.99 3.06 -0.47
CA HIS A 16 -2.68 4.22 0.11
C HIS A 16 -2.30 5.54 -0.56
N GLY A 17 -3.17 6.54 -0.49
CA GLY A 17 -2.92 7.92 -0.91
C GLY A 17 -1.82 8.58 -0.09
N ASP A 18 -1.39 9.77 -0.50
CA ASP A 18 -0.38 10.52 0.24
C ASP A 18 -0.81 10.76 1.71
N ALA A 19 0.13 10.61 2.63
CA ALA A 19 -0.07 10.78 4.06
C ALA A 19 1.00 11.68 4.70
N ILE A 20 1.78 12.40 3.88
CA ILE A 20 2.66 13.45 4.38
C ILE A 20 1.85 14.73 4.43
N PRO A 21 1.58 15.29 5.61
CA PRO A 21 0.74 16.47 5.75
C PRO A 21 1.33 17.66 5.02
N GLU A 22 0.48 18.53 4.50
CA GLU A 22 0.88 19.86 4.01
C GLU A 22 1.21 20.76 5.21
N GLU A 23 1.98 21.83 5.00
CA GLU A 23 2.44 22.73 6.08
C GLU A 23 1.29 23.45 6.79
N ASP A 24 0.13 23.57 6.13
CA ASP A 24 -1.09 24.19 6.64
C ASP A 24 -2.12 23.18 7.19
N GLU A 25 -1.82 21.88 7.20
CA GLU A 25 -2.72 20.85 7.71
C GLU A 25 -2.55 20.65 9.23
N ILE A 26 -3.68 20.54 9.94
CA ILE A 26 -3.66 20.21 11.37
C ILE A 26 -3.52 18.70 11.53
N ILE A 27 -2.47 18.27 12.21
CA ILE A 27 -2.26 16.86 12.56
C ILE A 27 -2.77 16.67 14.00
N PRO A 28 -3.74 15.78 14.23
CA PRO A 28 -4.15 15.44 15.58
C PRO A 28 -2.97 14.90 16.39
N SER A 29 -2.78 15.41 17.60
CA SER A 29 -1.68 14.98 18.46
C SER A 29 -1.70 13.48 18.75
N GLY A 30 -0.54 12.83 18.71
CA GLY A 30 -0.37 11.43 19.12
C GLY A 30 -0.55 10.37 18.05
N ILE A 31 -0.82 10.73 16.79
CA ILE A 31 -1.01 9.74 15.70
C ILE A 31 0.12 9.71 14.66
N TYR A 32 1.33 10.10 15.05
CA TYR A 32 2.49 10.14 14.11
C TYR A 32 2.87 8.79 13.54
N ASP A 33 2.55 7.69 14.23
CA ASP A 33 2.78 6.33 13.73
C ASP A 33 1.70 5.86 12.75
N ASP A 34 0.52 6.50 12.77
CA ASP A 34 -0.61 6.18 11.88
C ASP A 34 -1.23 7.47 11.31
N LEU A 35 -0.45 8.21 10.52
CA LEU A 35 -0.89 9.46 9.91
C LEU A 35 -2.11 9.25 9.00
N PRO A 36 -3.09 10.19 9.03
CA PRO A 36 -4.19 10.23 8.09
C PRO A 36 -3.70 10.63 6.69
N LEU A 37 -4.56 10.52 5.69
CA LEU A 37 -4.29 11.08 4.38
C LEU A 37 -4.12 12.60 4.45
N SER A 38 -3.12 13.11 3.72
CA SER A 38 -3.02 14.53 3.41
C SER A 38 -4.18 15.00 2.53
N ARG A 39 -4.30 16.32 2.31
CA ARG A 39 -5.24 16.88 1.34
C ARG A 39 -5.05 16.25 -0.04
N ILE A 40 -3.81 16.17 -0.52
CA ILE A 40 -3.46 15.50 -1.78
C ILE A 40 -3.88 14.03 -1.75
N GLY A 41 -3.63 13.32 -0.65
CA GLY A 41 -4.02 11.92 -0.51
C GLY A 41 -5.53 11.70 -0.59
N ARG A 42 -6.32 12.61 -0.05
CA ARG A 42 -7.79 12.56 -0.17
C ARG A 42 -8.26 12.78 -1.63
N GLU A 43 -7.64 13.72 -2.35
CA GLU A 43 -7.91 13.94 -3.78
C GLU A 43 -7.52 12.71 -4.62
N GLN A 44 -6.38 12.08 -4.33
CA GLN A 44 -5.95 10.84 -4.96
C GLN A 44 -6.94 9.69 -4.71
N ALA A 45 -7.46 9.56 -3.48
CA ALA A 45 -8.45 8.55 -3.13
C ALA A 45 -9.78 8.76 -3.88
N GLN A 46 -10.22 10.00 -4.07
CA GLN A 46 -11.40 10.35 -4.87
C GLN A 46 -11.18 10.01 -6.35
N ALA A 47 -10.05 10.39 -6.94
CA ALA A 47 -9.72 10.08 -8.33
C ALA A 47 -9.66 8.56 -8.57
N LEU A 48 -9.13 7.79 -7.61
CA LEU A 48 -9.15 6.34 -7.66
C LEU A 48 -10.58 5.79 -7.63
N ALA A 49 -11.42 6.31 -6.73
CA ALA A 49 -12.83 5.90 -6.62
C ALA A 49 -13.62 6.22 -7.89
N GLU A 50 -13.37 7.36 -8.52
CA GLU A 50 -13.98 7.71 -9.81
C GLU A 50 -13.55 6.75 -10.91
N ARG A 51 -12.25 6.44 -11.01
CA ARG A 51 -11.72 5.50 -12.01
C ARG A 51 -12.30 4.11 -11.88
N LEU A 52 -12.55 3.66 -10.66
CA LEU A 52 -13.03 2.31 -10.37
C LEU A 52 -14.55 2.24 -10.13
N SER A 53 -15.30 3.33 -10.36
CA SER A 53 -16.74 3.42 -10.08
C SER A 53 -17.58 2.36 -10.81
N ASP A 54 -17.19 2.02 -12.04
CA ASP A 54 -17.86 1.00 -12.85
C ASP A 54 -17.26 -0.40 -12.71
N ALA A 55 -16.20 -0.54 -11.91
CA ALA A 55 -15.59 -1.84 -11.67
C ALA A 55 -16.43 -2.65 -10.68
N ARG A 56 -16.61 -3.94 -10.98
CA ARG A 56 -17.27 -4.87 -10.06
C ARG A 56 -16.21 -5.57 -9.23
N PHE A 57 -16.30 -5.42 -7.93
CA PHE A 57 -15.51 -6.16 -6.94
C PHE A 57 -16.43 -7.03 -6.11
N ASP A 58 -15.97 -8.24 -5.80
CA ASP A 58 -16.71 -9.22 -4.98
C ASP A 58 -16.35 -9.07 -3.49
N ALA A 59 -15.16 -8.53 -3.20
CA ALA A 59 -14.71 -8.25 -1.84
C ALA A 59 -13.72 -7.08 -1.79
N MET A 60 -13.65 -6.44 -0.63
CA MET A 60 -12.73 -5.34 -0.34
C MET A 60 -11.98 -5.61 0.96
N TYR A 61 -10.67 -5.44 0.94
CA TYR A 61 -9.79 -5.60 2.08
C TYR A 61 -8.94 -4.36 2.30
N SER A 62 -8.54 -4.11 3.53
CA SER A 62 -7.67 -2.99 3.87
C SER A 62 -6.69 -3.37 4.99
N SER A 63 -5.48 -2.82 4.90
CA SER A 63 -4.64 -2.67 6.09
C SER A 63 -5.40 -1.90 7.17
N PRO A 64 -5.24 -2.23 8.46
CA PRO A 64 -5.88 -1.51 9.55
C PRO A 64 -5.33 -0.10 9.76
N LEU A 65 -4.23 0.30 9.10
CA LEU A 65 -3.68 1.65 9.22
C LEU A 65 -4.62 2.68 8.59
N LEU A 66 -4.77 3.82 9.27
CA LEU A 66 -5.77 4.85 8.97
C LEU A 66 -5.72 5.34 7.51
N ARG A 67 -4.52 5.60 6.98
CA ARG A 67 -4.32 6.02 5.59
C ARG A 67 -4.88 5.04 4.56
N CYS A 68 -4.82 3.73 4.83
CA CYS A 68 -5.40 2.71 3.93
C CYS A 68 -6.92 2.70 4.01
N GLN A 69 -7.48 2.78 5.21
CA GLN A 69 -8.93 2.85 5.41
C GLN A 69 -9.51 4.11 4.74
N GLN A 70 -8.86 5.26 4.91
CA GLN A 70 -9.28 6.51 4.28
C GLN A 70 -9.13 6.48 2.74
N THR A 71 -8.14 5.77 2.21
CA THR A 71 -8.02 5.57 0.76
C THR A 71 -9.15 4.70 0.22
N ALA A 72 -9.56 3.68 0.97
CA ALA A 72 -10.64 2.79 0.59
C ALA A 72 -12.03 3.44 0.68
N ALA A 73 -12.23 4.38 1.61
CA ALA A 73 -13.54 4.91 1.98
C ALA A 73 -14.36 5.46 0.80
N PRO A 74 -13.83 6.32 -0.10
CA PRO A 74 -14.64 6.85 -1.21
C PRO A 74 -15.14 5.76 -2.17
N LEU A 75 -14.32 4.74 -2.44
CA LEU A 75 -14.73 3.63 -3.28
C LEU A 75 -15.70 2.69 -2.55
N ALA A 76 -15.46 2.43 -1.27
CA ALA A 76 -16.33 1.62 -0.42
C ALA A 76 -17.74 2.19 -0.35
N GLU A 77 -17.87 3.50 -0.20
CA GLU A 77 -19.15 4.21 -0.22
C GLU A 77 -19.86 4.05 -1.57
N ARG A 78 -19.16 4.31 -2.69
CA ARG A 78 -19.73 4.19 -4.04
C ARG A 78 -20.23 2.78 -4.37
N LEU A 79 -19.51 1.76 -3.92
CA LEU A 79 -19.82 0.36 -4.21
C LEU A 79 -20.68 -0.31 -3.12
N HIS A 80 -21.05 0.44 -2.06
CA HIS A 80 -21.76 -0.07 -0.90
C HIS A 80 -21.07 -1.29 -0.26
N MET A 81 -19.75 -1.24 -0.15
CA MET A 81 -18.91 -2.30 0.40
C MET A 81 -18.30 -1.86 1.75
N THR A 82 -18.03 -2.83 2.61
CA THR A 82 -17.29 -2.60 3.86
C THR A 82 -15.93 -3.33 3.77
N PRO A 83 -14.80 -2.61 3.90
CA PRO A 83 -13.49 -3.25 3.88
C PRO A 83 -13.30 -4.19 5.08
N THR A 84 -12.82 -5.40 4.82
CA THR A 84 -12.33 -6.31 5.87
C THR A 84 -10.89 -5.94 6.22
N LEU A 85 -10.62 -5.68 7.49
CA LEU A 85 -9.28 -5.30 7.97
C LEU A 85 -8.39 -6.53 8.13
N VAL A 86 -7.17 -6.48 7.57
CA VAL A 86 -6.19 -7.58 7.57
C VAL A 86 -4.87 -7.11 8.16
N PRO A 87 -4.52 -7.47 9.41
CA PRO A 87 -3.24 -7.08 10.03
C PRO A 87 -2.00 -7.57 9.27
N GLY A 88 -2.10 -8.71 8.56
CA GLY A 88 -1.00 -9.29 7.79
C GLY A 88 -0.49 -8.43 6.64
N ILE A 89 -1.27 -7.42 6.20
CA ILE A 89 -0.88 -6.47 5.14
C ILE A 89 -0.58 -5.06 5.67
N GLN A 90 -0.28 -4.90 6.96
CA GLN A 90 0.29 -3.67 7.48
C GLN A 90 1.67 -3.42 6.88
N GLU A 91 2.07 -2.13 6.82
CA GLU A 91 3.40 -1.77 6.36
C GLU A 91 4.49 -2.40 7.23
N ILE A 92 5.67 -2.54 6.66
CA ILE A 92 6.83 -3.00 7.40
C ILE A 92 7.07 -2.05 8.60
N ARG A 93 7.35 -2.65 9.75
CA ARG A 93 7.77 -1.89 10.93
C ARG A 93 9.23 -1.50 10.74
N LEU A 94 9.46 -0.23 10.41
CA LEU A 94 10.80 0.30 10.25
C LEU A 94 11.38 0.71 11.61
N GLY A 95 12.66 0.47 11.78
CA GLY A 95 13.44 0.97 12.90
C GLY A 95 13.71 2.49 12.80
N GLN A 96 14.63 2.97 13.62
CA GLN A 96 14.98 4.39 13.64
C GLN A 96 15.85 4.75 12.44
N ILE A 97 15.30 5.50 11.50
CA ILE A 97 16.05 6.05 10.36
C ILE A 97 16.46 7.50 10.69
N ARG A 98 15.50 8.29 11.10
CA ARG A 98 15.67 9.70 11.47
C ARG A 98 14.63 10.00 12.56
N PRO A 99 15.01 10.58 13.70
CA PRO A 99 14.05 10.97 14.72
C PRO A 99 13.09 12.02 14.15
N LEU A 100 11.82 11.90 14.47
CA LEU A 100 10.83 12.92 14.19
C LEU A 100 10.91 14.01 15.28
N PRO A 101 10.60 15.28 14.95
CA PRO A 101 10.53 16.36 15.93
C PRO A 101 9.60 16.00 17.08
N GLN A 102 10.05 16.25 18.31
CA GLN A 102 9.19 16.10 19.49
C GLN A 102 8.53 17.47 19.73
N GLY A 103 7.21 17.52 19.50
CA GLY A 103 6.42 18.73 19.70
C GLY A 103 5.31 18.83 18.65
N HIS A 104 4.15 19.32 19.08
CA HIS A 104 2.94 19.34 18.25
C HIS A 104 2.74 20.68 17.52
N GLU A 105 3.66 21.64 17.69
CA GLU A 105 3.43 23.02 17.30
C GLU A 105 4.00 23.41 15.95
N ASP A 106 4.99 22.65 15.42
CA ASP A 106 5.65 22.96 14.15
C ASP A 106 5.34 21.88 13.09
N VAL A 107 4.20 22.04 12.44
CA VAL A 107 3.77 21.13 11.34
C VAL A 107 4.74 21.21 10.16
N ALA A 108 5.32 22.37 9.86
CA ALA A 108 6.27 22.54 8.76
C ALA A 108 7.54 21.72 9.02
N ALA A 109 8.10 21.78 10.24
CA ALA A 109 9.26 20.98 10.62
C ALA A 109 8.96 19.48 10.58
N LEU A 110 7.78 19.05 11.02
CA LEU A 110 7.36 17.65 10.94
C LEU A 110 7.22 17.21 9.48
N THR A 111 6.54 17.98 8.65
CA THR A 111 6.36 17.72 7.22
C THR A 111 7.73 17.55 6.53
N GLN A 112 8.65 18.45 6.78
CA GLN A 112 10.01 18.39 6.23
C GLN A 112 10.74 17.11 6.71
N ALA A 113 10.67 16.80 7.99
CA ALA A 113 11.30 15.60 8.56
C ALA A 113 10.71 14.30 7.99
N LEU A 114 9.40 14.25 7.74
CA LEU A 114 8.72 13.11 7.09
C LEU A 114 9.15 12.96 5.63
N LYS A 115 9.26 14.05 4.86
CA LYS A 115 9.76 14.04 3.48
C LYS A 115 11.20 13.50 3.41
N GLU A 116 12.08 14.02 4.27
CA GLU A 116 13.48 13.57 4.35
C GLU A 116 13.58 12.10 4.77
N ARG A 117 12.78 11.67 5.76
CA ARG A 117 12.71 10.27 6.19
C ARG A 117 12.26 9.37 5.04
N GLN A 118 11.26 9.78 4.26
CA GLN A 118 10.81 9.03 3.09
C GLN A 118 11.92 8.86 2.05
N VAL A 119 12.69 9.92 1.78
CA VAL A 119 13.83 9.87 0.86
C VAL A 119 14.90 8.90 1.38
N ASP A 120 15.24 8.96 2.67
CA ASP A 120 16.22 8.06 3.28
C ASP A 120 15.76 6.59 3.21
N ILE A 121 14.49 6.30 3.50
CA ILE A 121 13.90 4.96 3.37
C ILE A 121 14.08 4.42 1.95
N VAL A 122 13.65 5.17 0.95
CA VAL A 122 13.72 4.76 -0.45
C VAL A 122 15.18 4.57 -0.89
N ARG A 123 16.08 5.46 -0.48
CA ARG A 123 17.50 5.37 -0.80
C ARG A 123 18.15 4.14 -0.17
N ILE A 124 17.94 3.88 1.12
CA ILE A 124 18.55 2.74 1.82
C ILE A 124 17.98 1.42 1.28
N ALA A 125 16.65 1.28 1.25
CA ALA A 125 16.01 0.06 0.78
C ALA A 125 16.25 -0.17 -0.72
N GLY A 126 16.23 0.88 -1.53
CA GLY A 126 16.49 0.79 -2.97
C GLY A 126 17.92 0.37 -3.30
N THR A 127 18.92 0.89 -2.56
CA THR A 127 20.33 0.51 -2.76
C THR A 127 20.59 -0.94 -2.34
N ASN A 128 20.04 -1.37 -1.20
CA ASN A 128 20.31 -2.70 -0.65
C ASN A 128 19.34 -3.76 -1.17
N GLY A 129 18.15 -3.36 -1.62
CA GLY A 129 17.08 -4.27 -2.04
C GLY A 129 16.33 -4.94 -0.89
N HIS A 130 16.71 -4.66 0.36
CA HIS A 130 16.15 -5.29 1.57
C HIS A 130 15.98 -4.25 2.68
N TRP A 131 15.01 -4.49 3.57
CA TRP A 131 14.72 -3.64 4.72
C TRP A 131 15.69 -3.83 5.87
N ASP A 132 16.39 -4.98 5.92
CA ASP A 132 17.36 -5.32 6.98
C ASP A 132 18.55 -4.35 7.05
N ALA A 133 18.74 -3.54 6.00
CA ALA A 133 19.72 -2.45 6.00
C ALA A 133 19.34 -1.29 6.94
N ILE A 134 18.10 -1.26 7.43
CA ILE A 134 17.59 -0.29 8.40
C ILE A 134 17.55 -0.97 9.77
N GLU A 135 18.41 -0.56 10.66
CA GLU A 135 18.55 -1.16 12.01
C GLU A 135 17.22 -1.20 12.76
N ASN A 136 16.98 -2.27 13.51
CA ASN A 136 15.78 -2.49 14.31
C ASN A 136 14.47 -2.53 13.52
N SER A 137 14.53 -2.72 12.20
CA SER A 137 13.34 -2.99 11.38
C SER A 137 12.85 -4.42 11.54
N GLU A 138 11.60 -4.64 11.18
CA GLU A 138 11.08 -6.00 10.99
C GLU A 138 11.95 -6.74 9.98
N PRO A 139 12.39 -7.97 10.25
CA PRO A 139 13.23 -8.71 9.30
C PRO A 139 12.51 -8.88 7.95
N SER A 140 13.19 -8.56 6.85
CA SER A 140 12.63 -8.62 5.50
C SER A 140 11.99 -9.96 5.18
N LYS A 141 12.60 -11.05 5.59
CA LYS A 141 12.09 -12.41 5.37
C LYS A 141 10.77 -12.67 6.12
N GLU A 142 10.64 -12.17 7.34
CA GLU A 142 9.42 -12.31 8.14
C GLU A 142 8.31 -11.43 7.58
N PHE A 143 8.64 -10.20 7.20
CA PHE A 143 7.74 -9.30 6.53
C PHE A 143 7.17 -9.91 5.25
N ARG A 144 8.04 -10.38 4.31
CA ARG A 144 7.60 -11.04 3.09
C ARG A 144 6.70 -12.24 3.39
N ARG A 145 7.09 -13.09 4.33
CA ARG A 145 6.30 -14.27 4.69
C ARG A 145 4.89 -13.92 5.15
N ARG A 146 4.73 -12.93 6.07
CA ARG A 146 3.40 -12.55 6.54
C ARG A 146 2.54 -11.90 5.46
N VAL A 147 3.14 -11.08 4.59
CA VAL A 147 2.45 -10.47 3.45
C VAL A 147 1.96 -11.52 2.47
N VAL A 148 2.84 -12.43 2.05
CA VAL A 148 2.49 -13.52 1.11
C VAL A 148 1.40 -14.41 1.70
N THR A 149 1.52 -14.80 2.97
CA THR A 149 0.50 -15.59 3.65
C THR A 149 -0.85 -14.89 3.63
N ALA A 150 -0.91 -13.61 4.02
CA ALA A 150 -2.16 -12.85 4.05
C ALA A 150 -2.80 -12.68 2.67
N MET A 151 -2.00 -12.39 1.64
CA MET A 151 -2.49 -12.23 0.27
C MET A 151 -2.98 -13.56 -0.32
N ASP A 152 -2.29 -14.66 -0.06
CA ASP A 152 -2.70 -15.99 -0.52
C ASP A 152 -3.96 -16.48 0.20
N GLU A 153 -4.13 -16.16 1.48
CA GLU A 153 -5.38 -16.43 2.22
C GLU A 153 -6.56 -15.66 1.63
N ILE A 154 -6.36 -14.38 1.28
CA ILE A 154 -7.38 -13.59 0.57
C ILE A 154 -7.70 -14.26 -0.76
N ALA A 155 -6.68 -14.56 -1.57
CA ALA A 155 -6.88 -15.16 -2.89
C ALA A 155 -7.60 -16.51 -2.83
N SER A 156 -7.26 -17.35 -1.85
CA SER A 156 -7.86 -18.68 -1.71
C SER A 156 -9.38 -18.66 -1.46
N LYS A 157 -9.89 -17.60 -0.86
CA LYS A 157 -11.31 -17.38 -0.57
C LYS A 157 -12.10 -16.85 -1.77
N HIS A 158 -11.42 -16.40 -2.84
CA HIS A 158 -12.01 -15.61 -3.92
C HIS A 158 -11.69 -16.12 -5.33
N ILE A 159 -11.59 -17.46 -5.50
CA ILE A 159 -11.38 -18.05 -6.82
C ILE A 159 -12.56 -17.68 -7.75
N GLY A 160 -12.25 -17.21 -8.94
CA GLY A 160 -13.21 -16.71 -9.92
C GLY A 160 -13.71 -15.28 -9.67
N GLN A 161 -13.27 -14.65 -8.58
CA GLN A 161 -13.72 -13.35 -8.11
C GLN A 161 -12.65 -12.26 -8.27
N ARG A 162 -13.11 -11.03 -8.28
CA ARG A 162 -12.25 -9.83 -8.27
C ARG A 162 -12.28 -9.18 -6.89
N VAL A 163 -11.09 -8.98 -6.32
CA VAL A 163 -10.90 -8.42 -4.98
C VAL A 163 -10.05 -7.17 -5.05
N ILE A 164 -10.39 -6.14 -4.28
CA ILE A 164 -9.53 -4.96 -4.10
C ILE A 164 -8.94 -4.95 -2.69
N VAL A 165 -7.63 -4.64 -2.60
CA VAL A 165 -6.84 -4.68 -1.37
C VAL A 165 -6.07 -3.38 -1.21
N PHE A 166 -6.37 -2.60 -0.18
CA PHE A 166 -5.68 -1.35 0.13
C PHE A 166 -4.55 -1.59 1.12
N CYS A 167 -3.31 -1.28 0.72
CA CYS A 167 -2.13 -1.57 1.50
C CYS A 167 -1.01 -0.53 1.27
N HIS A 168 0.26 -0.93 1.35
CA HIS A 168 1.42 -0.05 1.42
C HIS A 168 2.47 -0.40 0.35
N GLY A 169 3.42 0.52 0.15
CA GLY A 169 4.48 0.36 -0.83
C GLY A 169 5.37 -0.84 -0.57
N GLY A 170 5.75 -1.08 0.68
CA GLY A 170 6.53 -2.25 1.08
C GLY A 170 5.77 -3.56 0.84
N VAL A 171 4.48 -3.59 1.17
CA VAL A 171 3.60 -4.75 0.96
C VAL A 171 3.51 -5.12 -0.53
N ILE A 172 3.31 -4.11 -1.40
CA ILE A 172 3.25 -4.32 -2.85
C ILE A 172 4.58 -4.86 -3.37
N ASN A 173 5.72 -4.29 -2.93
CA ASN A 173 7.04 -4.77 -3.31
C ASN A 173 7.27 -6.21 -2.85
N ALA A 174 6.99 -6.56 -1.60
CA ALA A 174 7.18 -7.90 -1.07
C ALA A 174 6.34 -8.94 -1.83
N TYR A 175 5.06 -8.63 -2.11
CA TYR A 175 4.20 -9.56 -2.83
C TYR A 175 4.57 -9.66 -4.32
N ALA A 176 4.86 -8.53 -4.99
CA ALA A 176 5.32 -8.53 -6.37
C ALA A 176 6.67 -9.25 -6.53
N ALA A 177 7.60 -9.11 -5.58
CA ALA A 177 8.85 -9.85 -5.56
C ALA A 177 8.62 -11.36 -5.50
N GLU A 178 7.68 -11.83 -4.66
CA GLU A 178 7.28 -13.25 -4.61
C GLU A 178 6.71 -13.73 -5.95
N VAL A 179 5.81 -12.94 -6.55
CA VAL A 179 5.19 -13.27 -7.86
C VAL A 179 6.23 -13.39 -8.97
N LEU A 180 7.25 -12.53 -8.94
CA LEU A 180 8.30 -12.46 -9.97
C LEU A 180 9.53 -13.34 -9.65
N GLY A 181 9.56 -14.00 -8.48
CA GLY A 181 10.70 -14.81 -8.05
C GLY A 181 11.96 -13.98 -7.77
N LEU A 182 11.81 -12.72 -7.31
CA LEU A 182 12.92 -11.84 -6.99
C LEU A 182 13.41 -12.08 -5.56
N GLU A 183 14.73 -12.06 -5.38
CA GLU A 183 15.34 -12.09 -4.04
C GLU A 183 15.12 -10.78 -3.29
N LYS A 184 15.14 -9.65 -3.99
CA LYS A 184 14.95 -8.30 -3.40
C LYS A 184 13.53 -8.09 -2.90
N ASP A 185 13.39 -7.46 -1.73
CA ASP A 185 12.11 -7.08 -1.13
C ASP A 185 11.66 -5.67 -1.50
N PHE A 186 12.60 -4.84 -1.98
CA PHE A 186 12.32 -3.51 -2.50
C PHE A 186 13.05 -3.32 -3.85
N PHE A 187 12.32 -3.08 -4.91
CA PHE A 187 12.87 -2.95 -6.26
C PHE A 187 12.22 -1.86 -7.11
N PHE A 188 11.10 -1.27 -6.64
CA PHE A 188 10.50 -0.10 -7.28
C PHE A 188 9.73 0.77 -6.28
N PRO A 189 9.65 2.10 -6.51
CA PRO A 189 8.83 2.99 -5.70
C PRO A 189 7.37 2.89 -6.17
N ALA A 190 6.53 2.14 -5.46
CA ALA A 190 5.10 2.13 -5.74
C ALA A 190 4.53 3.55 -5.51
N ALA A 191 3.83 4.11 -6.48
CA ALA A 191 3.23 5.44 -6.35
C ALA A 191 1.96 5.41 -5.48
N ASN A 192 1.60 6.54 -4.87
CA ASN A 192 0.37 6.66 -4.10
C ASN A 192 -0.86 6.37 -4.99
N THR A 193 -1.81 5.64 -4.43
CA THR A 193 -3.01 5.12 -5.11
C THR A 193 -2.75 4.28 -6.38
N SER A 194 -1.50 3.89 -6.65
CA SER A 194 -1.18 3.00 -7.77
C SER A 194 -1.90 1.66 -7.65
N ILE A 195 -2.26 1.11 -8.80
CA ILE A 195 -2.94 -0.19 -8.92
C ILE A 195 -1.94 -1.21 -9.46
N THR A 196 -1.79 -2.33 -8.74
CA THR A 196 -1.06 -3.52 -9.19
C THR A 196 -2.05 -4.68 -9.27
N VAL A 197 -2.08 -5.41 -10.38
CA VAL A 197 -3.04 -6.51 -10.59
C VAL A 197 -2.32 -7.84 -10.69
N VAL A 198 -2.69 -8.77 -9.80
CA VAL A 198 -2.15 -10.14 -9.76
C VAL A 198 -3.30 -11.13 -9.83
N ARG A 199 -3.18 -12.16 -10.66
CA ARG A 199 -4.07 -13.35 -10.60
C ARG A 199 -3.38 -14.48 -9.88
N VAL A 200 -4.15 -15.15 -9.01
CA VAL A 200 -3.65 -16.20 -8.13
C VAL A 200 -4.53 -17.43 -8.24
N ALA A 201 -3.92 -18.59 -8.51
CA ALA A 201 -4.58 -19.90 -8.51
C ALA A 201 -3.68 -20.93 -7.80
N GLY A 202 -3.96 -21.20 -6.55
CA GLY A 202 -3.07 -21.99 -5.70
C GLY A 202 -1.70 -21.37 -5.58
N LYS A 203 -0.66 -22.08 -6.03
CA LYS A 203 0.74 -21.58 -6.02
C LYS A 203 1.11 -20.76 -7.27
N GLN A 204 0.25 -20.76 -8.27
CA GLN A 204 0.51 -19.99 -9.50
C GLN A 204 0.07 -18.54 -9.30
N ARG A 205 0.97 -17.61 -9.58
CA ARG A 205 0.73 -16.17 -9.50
C ARG A 205 1.21 -15.52 -10.79
N VAL A 206 0.42 -14.64 -11.36
CA VAL A 206 0.74 -13.91 -12.59
C VAL A 206 0.49 -12.43 -12.39
N LEU A 207 1.52 -11.63 -12.60
CA LEU A 207 1.44 -10.17 -12.59
C LEU A 207 0.90 -9.68 -13.93
N TYR A 208 -0.21 -8.94 -13.92
CA TYR A 208 -0.86 -8.37 -15.11
C TYR A 208 -0.59 -6.89 -15.28
N VAL A 209 -0.58 -6.16 -14.17
CA VAL A 209 -0.36 -4.70 -14.15
C VAL A 209 0.48 -4.38 -12.93
N MET A 210 1.41 -3.45 -13.06
CA MET A 210 2.21 -2.96 -11.95
C MET A 210 2.27 -1.43 -11.97
N ASN A 211 1.98 -0.82 -10.81
CA ASN A 211 2.14 0.61 -10.56
C ASN A 211 1.36 1.51 -11.55
N ASP A 212 0.12 1.14 -11.90
CA ASP A 212 -0.72 1.96 -12.78
C ASP A 212 -1.30 3.17 -12.03
N ILE A 213 -1.00 4.35 -12.52
CA ILE A 213 -1.36 5.67 -11.95
C ILE A 213 -2.15 6.54 -12.93
N ALA A 214 -2.82 5.96 -13.91
CA ALA A 214 -3.49 6.73 -14.97
C ALA A 214 -4.51 7.76 -14.44
N HIS A 215 -5.12 7.50 -13.28
CA HIS A 215 -6.10 8.38 -12.63
C HIS A 215 -5.50 9.62 -11.96
N VAL A 216 -4.21 9.62 -11.64
CA VAL A 216 -3.52 10.74 -10.96
C VAL A 216 -2.48 11.45 -11.83
N ARG A 217 -2.34 11.09 -13.12
CA ARG A 217 -1.36 11.69 -14.03
C ARG A 217 -1.51 13.19 -14.25
N LYS A 218 -2.64 13.78 -13.88
CA LYS A 218 -2.86 15.25 -13.95
C LYS A 218 -2.20 16.01 -12.79
N HIS A 219 -1.67 15.28 -11.79
CA HIS A 219 -1.11 15.83 -10.55
C HIS A 219 0.37 15.46 -10.33
N ILE A 220 1.04 14.97 -11.40
CA ILE A 220 2.49 14.68 -11.41
C ILE A 220 3.20 15.71 -12.28
#